data_9a3d25e8f811069b508a4595ecbb8d15
#
_entry.id   9a3d25e8f811069b508a4595ecbb8d15
#
_cell.length_a   1.000
_cell.length_b   1.000
_cell.length_c   1.000
_cell.angle_alpha   90.00
_cell.angle_beta   90.00
_cell.angle_gamma   90.00
#
_symmetry.space_group_name_H-M   'P 1'
#
loop_
_entity.id
_entity.type
_entity.pdbx_description
1 polymer ?
#
loop_
_entity_poly.entity_id
_entity_poly.type
_entity_poly.pdbx_seq_one_letter_code
_entity_poly.pdbx_strand_id
1 'polypeptide(L)'
;MKITLAGSPGSGKSTLRRQIAERYGLVTKGTGEFMRDLSVKYGYSDITKFLVEYVSVHPEVDRQVDEEQRIFGKENEDFVLDAHLGFHFVPDSIRIRLICDLEEAARRILNDSDRTAEEPKNIRSSMDASKKRRETMRKNFMNLYQVDIDEYSNFDFVLDTTALSSEEVFERVSSFIDLQIA
;
A
#
# COMPACT_ATOMS: atom_id res chain seq x y z
N MET A 1 -18.48 2.89 -4.18
CA MET A 1 -17.37 2.27 -4.98
C MET A 1 -16.18 2.01 -4.08
N LYS A 2 -15.74 0.75 -3.99
CA LYS A 2 -14.60 0.34 -3.17
C LYS A 2 -13.42 0.01 -4.08
N ILE A 3 -12.25 0.60 -3.81
CA ILE A 3 -11.02 0.35 -4.57
C ILE A 3 -9.91 -0.04 -3.61
N THR A 4 -9.16 -1.08 -3.92
CA THR A 4 -7.96 -1.46 -3.18
C THR A 4 -6.73 -1.39 -4.08
N LEU A 5 -5.67 -0.75 -3.58
CA LEU A 5 -4.40 -0.60 -4.28
C LEU A 5 -3.31 -1.41 -3.57
N ALA A 6 -2.66 -2.29 -4.31
CA ALA A 6 -1.48 -3.03 -3.84
C ALA A 6 -0.27 -2.72 -4.72
N GLY A 7 0.92 -3.03 -4.23
CA GLY A 7 2.18 -2.86 -4.99
C GLY A 7 3.36 -2.54 -4.09
N SER A 8 4.56 -2.64 -4.66
CA SER A 8 5.81 -2.40 -3.93
C SER A 8 6.02 -0.92 -3.60
N PRO A 9 6.85 -0.58 -2.60
CA PRO A 9 7.34 0.78 -2.43
C PRO A 9 7.94 1.32 -3.74
N GLY A 10 7.73 2.60 -4.05
CA GLY A 10 8.22 3.22 -5.29
C GLY A 10 7.37 2.96 -6.54
N SER A 11 6.32 2.12 -6.48
CA SER A 11 5.44 1.86 -7.64
C SER A 11 4.42 2.98 -7.94
N GLY A 12 4.35 4.05 -7.13
CA GLY A 12 3.46 5.18 -7.36
C GLY A 12 2.08 5.09 -6.68
N LYS A 13 1.84 4.10 -5.80
CA LYS A 13 0.53 3.90 -5.14
C LYS A 13 -0.01 5.14 -4.43
N SER A 14 0.79 5.79 -3.60
CA SER A 14 0.33 6.93 -2.79
C SER A 14 -0.07 8.13 -3.65
N THR A 15 0.61 8.36 -4.77
CA THR A 15 0.24 9.39 -5.75
C THR A 15 -1.06 9.03 -6.45
N LEU A 16 -1.15 7.81 -6.98
CA LEU A 16 -2.35 7.30 -7.64
C LEU A 16 -3.56 7.31 -6.69
N ARG A 17 -3.40 6.90 -5.44
CA ARG A 17 -4.44 6.93 -4.42
C ARG A 17 -5.08 8.32 -4.29
N ARG A 18 -4.25 9.35 -4.17
CA ARG A 18 -4.72 10.75 -4.08
C ARG A 18 -5.48 11.19 -5.32
N GLN A 19 -4.93 10.90 -6.50
CA GLN A 19 -5.57 11.25 -7.79
C GLN A 19 -6.92 10.55 -7.97
N ILE A 20 -7.04 9.26 -7.63
CA ILE A 20 -8.30 8.51 -7.68
C ILE A 20 -9.29 9.09 -6.67
N ALA A 21 -8.86 9.35 -5.42
CA ALA A 21 -9.72 9.91 -4.40
C ALA A 21 -10.31 11.27 -4.83
N GLU A 22 -9.49 12.12 -5.41
CA GLU A 22 -9.92 13.44 -5.93
C GLU A 22 -10.91 13.30 -7.10
N ARG A 23 -10.58 12.48 -8.12
CA ARG A 23 -11.43 12.31 -9.30
C ARG A 23 -12.82 11.77 -8.97
N TYR A 24 -12.90 10.80 -8.07
CA TYR A 24 -14.15 10.07 -7.80
C TYR A 24 -14.84 10.50 -6.50
N GLY A 25 -14.27 11.47 -5.77
CA GLY A 25 -14.82 11.95 -4.48
C GLY A 25 -14.79 10.91 -3.38
N LEU A 26 -13.73 10.07 -3.33
CA LEU A 26 -13.62 8.94 -2.42
C LEU A 26 -12.87 9.29 -1.14
N VAL A 27 -13.28 8.68 -0.03
CA VAL A 27 -12.46 8.65 1.18
C VAL A 27 -11.19 7.82 0.91
N THR A 28 -10.06 8.25 1.46
CA THR A 28 -8.80 7.55 1.24
C THR A 28 -8.09 7.23 2.55
N LYS A 29 -7.54 6.02 2.63
CA LYS A 29 -6.71 5.58 3.77
C LYS A 29 -5.62 4.63 3.30
N GLY A 30 -4.50 4.59 4.00
CA GLY A 30 -3.40 3.67 3.72
C GLY A 30 -2.90 2.99 4.99
N THR A 31 -2.20 1.87 4.83
CA THR A 31 -1.65 1.08 5.95
C THR A 31 -0.83 1.92 6.93
N GLY A 32 -0.04 2.88 6.42
CA GLY A 32 0.74 3.78 7.29
C GLY A 32 -0.12 4.74 8.13
N GLU A 33 -1.34 5.06 7.68
CA GLU A 33 -2.27 5.90 8.44
C GLU A 33 -2.91 5.10 9.57
N PHE A 34 -3.31 3.85 9.33
CA PHE A 34 -3.78 2.95 10.40
C PHE A 34 -2.71 2.75 11.47
N MET A 35 -1.45 2.59 11.07
CA MET A 35 -0.34 2.45 12.03
C MET A 35 -0.15 3.72 12.87
N ARG A 36 -0.30 4.92 12.28
CA ARG A 36 -0.27 6.20 13.02
C ARG A 36 -1.45 6.33 13.97
N ASP A 37 -2.64 5.95 13.54
CA ASP A 37 -3.84 5.98 14.39
C ASP A 37 -3.66 5.07 15.62
N LEU A 38 -3.09 3.87 15.42
CA LEU A 38 -2.75 2.97 16.51
C LEU A 38 -1.68 3.58 17.43
N SER A 39 -0.63 4.22 16.89
CA SER A 39 0.39 4.85 17.71
C SER A 39 -0.19 5.88 18.67
N VAL A 40 -1.12 6.72 18.20
CA VAL A 40 -1.85 7.68 19.04
C VAL A 40 -2.72 6.97 20.08
N LYS A 41 -3.44 5.90 19.69
CA LYS A 41 -4.27 5.09 20.60
C LYS A 41 -3.45 4.46 21.74
N TYR A 42 -2.20 4.10 21.46
CA TYR A 42 -1.24 3.58 22.45
C TYR A 42 -0.46 4.67 23.19
N GLY A 43 -0.80 5.95 22.99
CA GLY A 43 -0.19 7.09 23.71
C GLY A 43 1.14 7.57 23.15
N TYR A 44 1.52 7.16 21.96
CA TYR A 44 2.74 7.62 21.27
C TYR A 44 2.42 8.79 20.35
N SER A 45 3.13 9.91 20.55
CA SER A 45 3.09 11.08 19.63
C SER A 45 4.07 10.95 18.46
N ASP A 46 5.00 10.01 18.54
CA ASP A 46 6.06 9.76 17.55
C ASP A 46 5.93 8.33 17.04
N ILE A 47 5.64 8.19 15.75
CA ILE A 47 5.47 6.89 15.10
C ILE A 47 6.76 6.06 15.14
N THR A 48 7.94 6.68 15.04
CA THR A 48 9.22 5.96 15.08
C THR A 48 9.44 5.31 16.44
N LYS A 49 9.14 6.04 17.53
CA LYS A 49 9.19 5.48 18.89
C LYS A 49 8.18 4.33 19.04
N PHE A 50 6.97 4.49 18.56
CA PHE A 50 5.97 3.43 18.58
C PHE A 50 6.46 2.17 17.89
N LEU A 51 7.02 2.29 16.68
CA LEU A 51 7.55 1.16 15.91
C LEU A 51 8.72 0.47 16.62
N VAL A 52 9.66 1.24 17.17
CA VAL A 52 10.88 0.69 17.81
C VAL A 52 10.61 0.15 19.20
N GLU A 53 9.87 0.89 20.03
CA GLU A 53 9.71 0.55 21.45
C GLU A 53 8.53 -0.41 21.70
N TYR A 54 7.48 -0.35 20.89
CA TYR A 54 6.27 -1.14 21.10
C TYR A 54 6.08 -2.22 20.04
N VAL A 55 5.96 -1.86 18.77
CA VAL A 55 5.63 -2.82 17.69
C VAL A 55 6.67 -3.92 17.55
N SER A 56 7.96 -3.59 17.74
CA SER A 56 9.07 -4.57 17.65
C SER A 56 8.94 -5.75 18.61
N VAL A 57 8.26 -5.57 19.73
CA VAL A 57 8.03 -6.60 20.77
C VAL A 57 6.58 -7.06 20.88
N HIS A 58 5.68 -6.47 20.08
CA HIS A 58 4.25 -6.72 20.03
C HIS A 58 3.78 -7.08 18.61
N PRO A 59 4.06 -8.29 18.11
CA PRO A 59 3.71 -8.69 16.74
C PRO A 59 2.19 -8.74 16.48
N GLU A 60 1.36 -8.71 17.52
CA GLU A 60 -0.09 -8.60 17.41
C GLU A 60 -0.57 -7.26 16.84
N VAL A 61 0.27 -6.21 16.85
CA VAL A 61 -0.06 -4.90 16.27
C VAL A 61 -0.33 -5.00 14.77
N ASP A 62 0.43 -5.83 14.06
CA ASP A 62 0.19 -6.06 12.63
C ASP A 62 -1.22 -6.61 12.38
N ARG A 63 -1.68 -7.54 13.23
CA ARG A 63 -3.07 -8.06 13.16
C ARG A 63 -4.12 -7.01 13.50
N GLN A 64 -3.80 -6.06 14.39
CA GLN A 64 -4.71 -4.96 14.67
C GLN A 64 -4.84 -4.02 13.47
N VAL A 65 -3.74 -3.72 12.78
CA VAL A 65 -3.78 -2.95 11.52
C VAL A 65 -4.62 -3.68 10.47
N ASP A 66 -4.50 -4.99 10.36
CA ASP A 66 -5.27 -5.80 9.43
C ASP A 66 -6.78 -5.77 9.77
N GLU A 67 -7.12 -5.83 11.06
CA GLU A 67 -8.52 -5.73 11.50
C GLU A 67 -9.10 -4.33 11.29
N GLU A 68 -8.32 -3.26 11.54
CA GLU A 68 -8.75 -1.88 11.25
C GLU A 68 -9.02 -1.68 9.74
N GLN A 69 -8.25 -2.31 8.86
CA GLN A 69 -8.52 -2.29 7.41
C GLN A 69 -9.84 -3.00 7.08
N ARG A 70 -10.12 -4.14 7.72
CA ARG A 70 -11.37 -4.88 7.55
C ARG A 70 -12.59 -4.09 8.04
N ILE A 71 -12.46 -3.45 9.20
CA ILE A 71 -13.50 -2.58 9.76
C ILE A 71 -13.75 -1.40 8.82
N PHE A 72 -12.69 -0.73 8.37
CA PHE A 72 -12.78 0.39 7.43
C PHE A 72 -13.53 0.00 6.15
N GLY A 73 -13.24 -1.17 5.57
CA GLY A 73 -13.92 -1.66 4.38
C GLY A 73 -15.40 -2.02 4.59
N LYS A 74 -15.79 -2.33 5.83
CA LYS A 74 -17.21 -2.58 6.18
C LYS A 74 -17.99 -1.31 6.49
N GLU A 75 -17.34 -0.32 7.08
CA GLU A 75 -17.99 0.92 7.52
C GLU A 75 -18.09 1.97 6.41
N ASN A 76 -17.33 1.82 5.32
CA ASN A 76 -17.29 2.75 4.21
C ASN A 76 -17.72 2.08 2.91
N GLU A 77 -18.53 2.80 2.10
CA GLU A 77 -18.99 2.32 0.79
C GLU A 77 -18.21 2.95 -0.38
N ASP A 78 -17.61 4.15 -0.16
CA ASP A 78 -16.94 4.93 -1.19
C ASP A 78 -15.52 5.29 -0.74
N PHE A 79 -14.52 4.47 -1.14
CA PHE A 79 -13.14 4.69 -0.71
C PHE A 79 -12.09 4.11 -1.67
N VAL A 80 -10.84 4.58 -1.51
CA VAL A 80 -9.64 3.96 -2.02
C VAL A 80 -8.67 3.64 -0.87
N LEU A 81 -8.34 2.35 -0.74
CA LEU A 81 -7.48 1.81 0.32
C LEU A 81 -6.12 1.39 -0.26
N ASP A 82 -5.02 2.03 0.21
CA ASP A 82 -3.64 1.61 -0.11
C ASP A 82 -3.17 0.59 0.93
N ALA A 83 -3.27 -0.69 0.59
CA ALA A 83 -2.90 -1.78 1.47
C ALA A 83 -2.45 -3.02 0.69
N HIS A 84 -1.39 -3.69 1.17
CA HIS A 84 -0.87 -4.90 0.52
C HIS A 84 -1.87 -6.04 0.46
N LEU A 85 -2.71 -6.19 1.49
CA LEU A 85 -3.78 -7.19 1.59
C LEU A 85 -5.19 -6.58 1.48
N GLY A 86 -5.33 -5.34 1.01
CA GLY A 86 -6.63 -4.71 0.83
C GLY A 86 -7.61 -5.59 0.05
N PHE A 87 -7.16 -6.22 -1.03
CA PHE A 87 -7.95 -7.14 -1.84
C PHE A 87 -8.50 -8.35 -1.06
N HIS A 88 -7.78 -8.80 -0.03
CA HIS A 88 -8.18 -9.93 0.82
C HIS A 88 -9.20 -9.51 1.88
N PHE A 89 -9.03 -8.32 2.46
CA PHE A 89 -9.92 -7.81 3.50
C PHE A 89 -11.19 -7.16 2.95
N VAL A 90 -11.16 -6.70 1.69
CA VAL A 90 -12.28 -6.09 0.98
C VAL A 90 -12.46 -6.77 -0.38
N PRO A 91 -12.93 -8.02 -0.41
CA PRO A 91 -12.99 -8.82 -1.63
C PRO A 91 -13.98 -8.31 -2.68
N ASP A 92 -14.93 -7.47 -2.28
CA ASP A 92 -15.92 -6.78 -3.13
C ASP A 92 -15.40 -5.45 -3.72
N SER A 93 -14.11 -5.15 -3.59
CA SER A 93 -13.48 -3.97 -4.18
C SER A 93 -12.98 -4.21 -5.61
N ILE A 94 -12.80 -3.13 -6.37
CA ILE A 94 -11.97 -3.11 -7.59
C ILE A 94 -10.51 -3.24 -7.14
N ARG A 95 -9.85 -4.36 -7.46
CA ARG A 95 -8.54 -4.73 -6.93
C ARG A 95 -7.45 -4.41 -7.95
N ILE A 96 -6.63 -3.41 -7.65
CA ILE A 96 -5.60 -2.89 -8.53
C ILE A 96 -4.21 -3.15 -7.94
N ARG A 97 -3.30 -3.63 -8.77
CA ARG A 97 -1.90 -3.81 -8.42
C ARG A 97 -0.99 -3.00 -9.32
N LEU A 98 -0.10 -2.23 -8.70
CA LEU A 98 1.00 -1.57 -9.40
C LEU A 98 2.29 -2.39 -9.21
N ILE A 99 2.97 -2.66 -10.31
CA ILE A 99 4.32 -3.23 -10.31
C ILE A 99 5.29 -2.20 -10.87
N CYS A 100 6.55 -2.29 -10.46
CA CYS A 100 7.63 -1.44 -10.93
C CYS A 100 8.93 -2.21 -10.85
N ASP A 101 9.81 -2.01 -11.83
CA ASP A 101 11.17 -2.52 -11.77
C ASP A 101 11.85 -2.07 -10.47
N LEU A 102 12.67 -2.96 -9.92
CA LEU A 102 13.25 -2.75 -8.59
C LEU A 102 14.23 -1.58 -8.55
N GLU A 103 15.01 -1.37 -9.64
CA GLU A 103 15.95 -0.27 -9.72
C GLU A 103 15.22 1.07 -9.88
N GLU A 104 14.20 1.11 -10.77
CA GLU A 104 13.38 2.30 -10.95
C GLU A 104 12.60 2.65 -9.67
N ALA A 105 12.04 1.66 -8.99
CA ALA A 105 11.40 1.84 -7.69
C ALA A 105 12.37 2.43 -6.65
N ALA A 106 13.60 1.92 -6.59
CA ALA A 106 14.64 2.43 -5.70
C ALA A 106 15.03 3.89 -6.05
N ARG A 107 15.11 4.23 -7.34
CA ARG A 107 15.38 5.59 -7.81
C ARG A 107 14.27 6.56 -7.41
N ARG A 108 13.00 6.16 -7.57
CA ARG A 108 11.84 6.95 -7.15
C ARG A 108 11.83 7.17 -5.64
N ILE A 109 12.15 6.14 -4.86
CA ILE A 109 12.25 6.22 -3.40
C ILE A 109 13.30 7.23 -2.96
N LEU A 110 14.48 7.22 -3.56
CA LEU A 110 15.56 8.14 -3.21
C LEU A 110 15.31 9.60 -3.62
N ASN A 111 14.47 9.81 -4.63
CA ASN A 111 14.10 11.16 -5.10
C ASN A 111 12.86 11.71 -4.38
N ASP A 112 12.22 10.94 -3.52
CA ASP A 112 11.02 11.35 -2.79
C ASP A 112 11.41 12.19 -1.56
N SER A 113 11.24 13.51 -1.64
CA SER A 113 11.59 14.47 -0.58
C SER A 113 10.71 14.38 0.68
N ASP A 114 9.57 13.71 0.61
CA ASP A 114 8.63 13.60 1.73
C ASP A 114 8.98 12.47 2.70
N ARG A 115 10.07 11.74 2.43
CA ARG A 115 10.53 10.64 3.26
C ARG A 115 11.54 11.06 4.32
N THR A 116 11.47 10.43 5.49
CA THR A 116 12.29 10.73 6.66
C THR A 116 13.66 10.03 6.65
N ALA A 117 14.59 10.55 7.46
CA ALA A 117 16.04 10.36 7.40
C ALA A 117 16.63 8.95 7.65
N GLU A 118 15.83 7.91 7.92
CA GLU A 118 16.31 6.53 8.16
C GLU A 118 16.37 5.64 6.90
N GLU A 119 16.34 6.26 5.71
CA GLU A 119 16.21 5.55 4.44
C GLU A 119 17.56 5.23 3.77
N PRO A 120 17.55 4.24 2.88
CA PRO A 120 18.76 3.76 2.21
C PRO A 120 19.48 4.90 1.45
N LYS A 121 20.79 5.00 1.64
CA LYS A 121 21.62 6.10 1.14
C LYS A 121 21.97 6.01 -0.36
N ASN A 122 21.62 4.91 -1.02
CA ASN A 122 21.89 4.68 -2.44
C ASN A 122 20.94 3.65 -3.05
N ILE A 123 20.92 3.57 -4.38
CA ILE A 123 20.04 2.67 -5.15
C ILE A 123 20.17 1.22 -4.70
N ARG A 124 21.38 0.70 -4.56
CA ARG A 124 21.60 -0.71 -4.19
C ARG A 124 21.02 -1.03 -2.80
N SER A 125 21.30 -0.20 -1.80
CA SER A 125 20.75 -0.41 -0.46
C SER A 125 19.22 -0.26 -0.42
N SER A 126 18.63 0.60 -1.27
CA SER A 126 17.18 0.73 -1.43
C SER A 126 16.57 -0.52 -2.07
N MET A 127 17.21 -1.07 -3.09
CA MET A 127 16.80 -2.33 -3.71
C MET A 127 16.82 -3.50 -2.72
N ASP A 128 17.94 -3.66 -1.98
CA ASP A 128 18.10 -4.74 -1.01
C ASP A 128 17.06 -4.65 0.12
N ALA A 129 16.81 -3.44 0.63
CA ALA A 129 15.79 -3.19 1.64
C ALA A 129 14.38 -3.50 1.13
N SER A 130 14.04 -3.06 -0.09
CA SER A 130 12.73 -3.31 -0.72
C SER A 130 12.50 -4.80 -0.98
N LYS A 131 13.52 -5.52 -1.47
CA LYS A 131 13.48 -6.97 -1.69
C LYS A 131 13.25 -7.72 -0.37
N LYS A 132 14.06 -7.45 0.63
CA LYS A 132 13.95 -8.06 1.97
C LYS A 132 12.55 -7.80 2.58
N ARG A 133 12.06 -6.57 2.49
CA ARG A 133 10.72 -6.21 2.98
C ARG A 133 9.62 -7.01 2.27
N ARG A 134 9.68 -7.11 0.94
CA ARG A 134 8.71 -7.88 0.15
C ARG A 134 8.72 -9.37 0.51
N GLU A 135 9.90 -9.98 0.60
CA GLU A 135 10.05 -11.39 0.99
C GLU A 135 9.50 -11.66 2.39
N THR A 136 9.80 -10.78 3.35
CA THR A 136 9.28 -10.88 4.72
C THR A 136 7.76 -10.77 4.75
N MET A 137 7.20 -9.78 4.07
CA MET A 137 5.73 -9.61 4.00
C MET A 137 5.05 -10.80 3.34
N ARG A 138 5.56 -11.27 2.20
CA ARG A 138 5.03 -12.44 1.49
C ARG A 138 4.99 -13.67 2.40
N LYS A 139 6.09 -13.93 3.11
CA LYS A 139 6.19 -15.05 4.07
C LYS A 139 5.20 -14.90 5.23
N ASN A 140 5.07 -13.70 5.79
CA ASN A 140 4.17 -13.44 6.90
C ASN A 140 2.70 -13.62 6.47
N PHE A 141 2.30 -13.08 5.33
CA PHE A 141 0.93 -13.18 4.85
C PHE A 141 0.56 -14.61 4.39
N MET A 142 1.52 -15.33 3.82
CA MET A 142 1.34 -16.76 3.53
C MET A 142 1.10 -17.55 4.82
N ASN A 143 1.85 -17.27 5.88
CA ASN A 143 1.71 -17.96 7.16
C ASN A 143 0.40 -17.61 7.88
N LEU A 144 -0.01 -16.32 7.87
CA LEU A 144 -1.16 -15.84 8.62
C LEU A 144 -2.49 -16.10 7.90
N TYR A 145 -2.52 -15.90 6.58
CA TYR A 145 -3.75 -15.85 5.78
C TYR A 145 -3.79 -16.85 4.64
N GLN A 146 -2.70 -17.61 4.39
CA GLN A 146 -2.53 -18.50 3.23
C GLN A 146 -2.69 -17.74 1.89
N VAL A 147 -2.27 -16.47 1.85
CA VAL A 147 -2.38 -15.59 0.70
C VAL A 147 -1.01 -15.24 0.16
N ASP A 148 -0.79 -15.51 -1.13
CA ASP A 148 0.38 -15.02 -1.85
C ASP A 148 0.08 -13.62 -2.41
N ILE A 149 0.73 -12.60 -1.86
CA ILE A 149 0.57 -11.21 -2.32
C ILE A 149 1.11 -10.99 -3.73
N ASP A 150 1.88 -11.93 -4.28
CA ASP A 150 2.48 -11.83 -5.61
C ASP A 150 1.63 -12.51 -6.69
N GLU A 151 0.59 -13.23 -6.31
CA GLU A 151 -0.30 -13.89 -7.24
C GLU A 151 -1.19 -12.88 -7.99
N TYR A 152 -1.01 -12.78 -9.30
CA TYR A 152 -1.70 -11.77 -10.13
C TYR A 152 -3.20 -12.02 -10.28
N SER A 153 -3.63 -13.26 -10.15
CA SER A 153 -5.06 -13.62 -10.19
C SER A 153 -5.88 -13.03 -9.04
N ASN A 154 -5.23 -12.52 -8.01
CA ASN A 154 -5.89 -11.78 -6.92
C ASN A 154 -6.38 -10.39 -7.34
N PHE A 155 -5.99 -9.88 -8.51
CA PHE A 155 -6.24 -8.50 -8.93
C PHE A 155 -7.03 -8.44 -10.22
N ASP A 156 -7.92 -7.47 -10.32
CA ASP A 156 -8.72 -7.21 -11.51
C ASP A 156 -7.91 -6.43 -12.57
N PHE A 157 -6.92 -5.65 -12.10
CA PHE A 157 -6.01 -4.89 -12.96
C PHE A 157 -4.58 -4.89 -12.41
N VAL A 158 -3.61 -5.25 -13.25
CA VAL A 158 -2.18 -5.17 -12.93
C VAL A 158 -1.50 -4.26 -13.93
N LEU A 159 -0.83 -3.21 -13.43
CA LEU A 159 -0.15 -2.23 -14.29
C LEU A 159 1.34 -2.14 -13.93
N ASP A 160 2.19 -2.34 -14.94
CA ASP A 160 3.61 -2.02 -14.84
C ASP A 160 3.80 -0.51 -15.03
N THR A 161 4.33 0.15 -14.01
CA THR A 161 4.53 1.60 -13.96
C THR A 161 5.97 2.01 -14.25
N THR A 162 6.85 1.06 -14.57
CA THR A 162 8.30 1.30 -14.70
C THR A 162 8.64 2.45 -15.63
N ALA A 163 8.03 2.48 -16.81
CA ALA A 163 8.29 3.48 -17.84
C ALA A 163 7.19 4.55 -17.96
N LEU A 164 6.27 4.61 -17.00
CA LEU A 164 5.11 5.51 -17.05
C LEU A 164 5.29 6.72 -16.14
N SER A 165 4.80 7.88 -16.57
CA SER A 165 4.59 9.04 -15.72
C SER A 165 3.40 8.82 -14.77
N SER A 166 3.27 9.66 -13.74
CA SER A 166 2.13 9.59 -12.82
C SER A 166 0.80 9.85 -13.52
N GLU A 167 0.79 10.73 -14.53
CA GLU A 167 -0.37 11.06 -15.36
C GLU A 167 -0.79 9.86 -16.20
N GLU A 168 0.16 9.18 -16.88
CA GLU A 168 -0.12 7.99 -17.68
C GLU A 168 -0.64 6.82 -16.82
N VAL A 169 -0.09 6.65 -15.62
CA VAL A 169 -0.59 5.64 -14.66
C VAL A 169 -2.03 5.96 -14.29
N PHE A 170 -2.30 7.21 -13.93
CA PHE A 170 -3.64 7.68 -13.56
C PHE A 170 -4.65 7.50 -14.69
N GLU A 171 -4.31 7.88 -15.91
CA GLU A 171 -5.18 7.74 -17.09
C GLU A 171 -5.55 6.27 -17.35
N ARG A 172 -4.57 5.36 -17.33
CA ARG A 172 -4.80 3.93 -17.56
C ARG A 172 -5.67 3.30 -16.47
N VAL A 173 -5.39 3.63 -15.21
CA VAL A 173 -6.16 3.11 -14.08
C VAL A 173 -7.57 3.70 -14.07
N SER A 174 -7.73 4.99 -14.30
CA SER A 174 -9.05 5.63 -14.37
C SER A 174 -9.90 5.05 -15.51
N SER A 175 -9.32 4.84 -16.69
CA SER A 175 -10.03 4.20 -17.81
C SER A 175 -10.51 2.80 -17.45
N PHE A 176 -9.71 2.02 -16.71
CA PHE A 176 -10.14 0.71 -16.23
C PHE A 176 -11.26 0.83 -15.20
N ILE A 177 -11.16 1.74 -14.23
CA ILE A 177 -12.21 1.98 -13.22
C ILE A 177 -13.52 2.40 -13.90
N ASP A 178 -13.47 3.34 -14.85
CA ASP A 178 -14.64 3.83 -15.57
C ASP A 178 -15.40 2.69 -16.30
N LEU A 179 -14.67 1.67 -16.81
CA LEU A 179 -15.27 0.48 -17.42
C LEU A 179 -15.92 -0.47 -16.39
N GLN A 180 -15.50 -0.44 -15.13
CA GLN A 180 -16.09 -1.29 -14.08
C GLN A 180 -17.38 -0.71 -13.49
N ILE A 181 -17.58 0.60 -13.63
CA ILE A 181 -18.73 1.33 -13.07
C ILE A 181 -19.77 1.77 -14.13
N ALA A 182 -19.47 1.51 -15.41
CA ALA A 182 -20.40 1.79 -16.52
C ALA A 182 -21.51 0.74 -16.60
#